data_f46a3258ae585df31d71939c03c690c3
#
_entry.id   f46a3258ae585df31d71939c03c690c3
#
_cell.length_a   1.000
_cell.length_b   1.000
_cell.length_c   1.000
_cell.angle_alpha   90.00
_cell.angle_beta   90.00
_cell.angle_gamma   90.00
#
_symmetry.space_group_name_H-M   'P 1'
#
loop_
_entity.id
_entity.type
_entity.pdbx_description
1 polymer ?
#
loop_
_entity_poly.entity_id
_entity_poly.type
_entity_poly.pdbx_seq_one_letter_code
_entity_poly.pdbx_strand_id
1 'polypeptide(L)'
;MLRLLLIFLIPLFQVAPTWESNFDVAKQRSIKESKIILIHFVHKSEDAKNVKLEKETFETSEFVAYAINHLVLLKIDLGIEQTSSEKQFYHNSIIRERYNNAALDPFTVITDADGKVLKTWNYKKSLKSAELISAIQTTIEANKQ
;
A
#
# COMPACT_ATOMS: atom_id res chain seq x y z
N MET A 1 -53.70 -9.03 -6.28
CA MET A 1 -52.84 -7.86 -6.00
C MET A 1 -51.37 -8.30 -6.00
N LEU A 2 -50.70 -8.04 -7.10
CA LEU A 2 -49.26 -8.39 -7.24
C LEU A 2 -48.41 -7.25 -6.70
N ARG A 3 -47.74 -7.47 -5.53
CA ARG A 3 -46.81 -6.50 -4.98
C ARG A 3 -45.48 -6.64 -5.72
N LEU A 4 -45.20 -5.67 -6.61
CA LEU A 4 -43.91 -5.54 -7.27
C LEU A 4 -42.87 -5.11 -6.24
N LEU A 5 -41.98 -6.02 -5.84
CA LEU A 5 -40.81 -5.72 -5.00
C LEU A 5 -39.76 -5.08 -5.91
N LEU A 6 -39.65 -3.74 -5.85
CA LEU A 6 -38.57 -3.02 -6.51
C LEU A 6 -37.29 -3.25 -5.71
N ILE A 7 -36.46 -4.17 -6.19
CA ILE A 7 -35.11 -4.34 -5.66
C ILE A 7 -34.25 -3.20 -6.22
N PHE A 8 -33.99 -2.19 -5.40
CA PHE A 8 -32.99 -1.17 -5.69
C PHE A 8 -31.61 -1.82 -5.67
N LEU A 9 -31.05 -2.12 -6.85
CA LEU A 9 -29.65 -2.43 -7.02
C LEU A 9 -28.86 -1.13 -6.77
N ILE A 10 -28.38 -0.94 -5.53
CA ILE A 10 -27.42 0.13 -5.23
C ILE A 10 -26.10 -0.31 -5.87
N PRO A 11 -25.56 0.45 -6.86
CA PRO A 11 -24.25 0.14 -7.39
C PRO A 11 -23.25 0.27 -6.24
N LEU A 12 -22.59 -0.82 -5.87
CA LEU A 12 -21.44 -0.82 -5.00
C LEU A 12 -20.31 -0.08 -5.74
N PHE A 13 -20.22 1.23 -5.53
CA PHE A 13 -19.04 1.98 -5.91
C PHE A 13 -17.87 1.41 -5.08
N GLN A 14 -17.04 0.59 -5.70
CA GLN A 14 -15.78 0.18 -5.12
C GLN A 14 -14.90 1.44 -5.04
N VAL A 15 -14.82 2.00 -3.83
CA VAL A 15 -13.90 3.12 -3.57
C VAL A 15 -12.49 2.54 -3.64
N ALA A 16 -11.70 3.00 -4.62
CA ALA A 16 -10.29 2.63 -4.71
C ALA A 16 -9.55 3.12 -3.45
N PRO A 17 -8.61 2.34 -2.90
CA PRO A 17 -7.84 2.79 -1.75
C PRO A 17 -6.97 3.98 -2.15
N THR A 18 -6.92 5.00 -1.29
CA THR A 18 -6.08 6.16 -1.51
C THR A 18 -4.64 5.84 -1.14
N TRP A 19 -3.72 6.03 -2.08
CA TRP A 19 -2.29 6.00 -1.85
C TRP A 19 -1.78 7.38 -1.45
N GLU A 20 -1.18 7.47 -0.28
CA GLU A 20 -0.47 8.66 0.16
C GLU A 20 0.88 8.78 -0.55
N SER A 21 1.38 9.99 -0.68
CA SER A 21 2.74 10.27 -1.18
C SER A 21 3.65 10.89 -0.10
N ASN A 22 3.12 11.14 1.09
CA ASN A 22 3.83 11.77 2.19
C ASN A 22 3.75 10.87 3.44
N PHE A 23 4.91 10.55 4.02
CA PHE A 23 5.00 9.66 5.18
C PHE A 23 4.35 10.24 6.43
N ASP A 24 4.49 11.55 6.68
CA ASP A 24 3.89 12.17 7.86
C ASP A 24 2.37 12.16 7.80
N VAL A 25 1.79 12.34 6.61
CA VAL A 25 0.35 12.20 6.38
C VAL A 25 -0.08 10.76 6.62
N ALA A 26 0.65 9.78 6.07
CA ALA A 26 0.37 8.36 6.27
C ALA A 26 0.45 7.99 7.75
N LYS A 27 1.44 8.50 8.49
CA LYS A 27 1.59 8.28 9.92
C LYS A 27 0.41 8.86 10.72
N GLN A 28 0.00 10.10 10.44
CA GLN A 28 -1.16 10.71 11.11
C GLN A 28 -2.44 9.92 10.85
N ARG A 29 -2.66 9.45 9.62
CA ARG A 29 -3.79 8.58 9.29
C ARG A 29 -3.71 7.24 10.01
N SER A 30 -2.55 6.62 10.06
CA SER A 30 -2.32 5.35 10.76
C SER A 30 -2.72 5.45 12.23
N ILE A 31 -2.31 6.51 12.92
CA ILE A 31 -2.68 6.77 14.31
C ILE A 31 -4.20 6.98 14.44
N LYS A 32 -4.78 7.84 13.62
CA LYS A 32 -6.20 8.20 13.66
C LYS A 32 -7.12 7.01 13.37
N GLU A 33 -6.73 6.18 12.40
CA GLU A 33 -7.54 5.06 11.92
C GLU A 33 -7.17 3.72 12.59
N SER A 34 -6.16 3.71 13.48
CA SER A 34 -5.62 2.50 14.13
C SER A 34 -5.21 1.42 13.12
N LYS A 35 -4.53 1.83 12.04
CA LYS A 35 -4.06 0.96 10.95
C LYS A 35 -2.55 0.94 10.88
N ILE A 36 -1.98 -0.13 10.34
CA ILE A 36 -0.55 -0.17 9.98
C ILE A 36 -0.30 0.53 8.66
N ILE A 37 0.95 0.93 8.41
CA ILE A 37 1.35 1.57 7.16
C ILE A 37 1.99 0.53 6.25
N LEU A 38 1.53 0.43 4.99
CA LEU A 38 2.19 -0.30 3.94
C LEU A 38 2.90 0.71 3.03
N ILE A 39 4.24 0.65 2.98
CA ILE A 39 5.08 1.51 2.16
C ILE A 39 5.54 0.71 0.95
N HIS A 40 5.14 1.11 -0.25
CA HIS A 40 5.54 0.49 -1.50
C HIS A 40 6.51 1.39 -2.26
N PHE A 41 7.72 0.89 -2.50
CA PHE A 41 8.77 1.58 -3.24
C PHE A 41 8.80 1.09 -4.68
N VAL A 42 8.78 2.04 -5.61
CA VAL A 42 9.00 1.81 -7.04
C VAL A 42 9.99 2.84 -7.58
N HIS A 43 10.84 2.44 -8.51
CA HIS A 43 11.76 3.36 -9.17
C HIS A 43 11.21 3.84 -10.51
N LYS A 44 10.53 2.96 -11.23
CA LYS A 44 9.82 3.28 -12.47
C LYS A 44 8.47 2.57 -12.44
N SER A 45 7.43 3.33 -12.17
CA SER A 45 6.07 2.78 -12.07
C SER A 45 5.57 2.21 -13.40
N GLU A 46 6.09 2.72 -14.55
CA GLU A 46 5.77 2.25 -15.89
C GLU A 46 6.50 0.97 -16.33
N ASP A 47 7.51 0.51 -15.58
CA ASP A 47 8.19 -0.76 -15.90
C ASP A 47 7.18 -1.92 -15.85
N ALA A 48 7.25 -2.81 -16.86
CA ALA A 48 6.32 -3.93 -16.99
C ALA A 48 6.24 -4.81 -15.73
N LYS A 49 7.35 -4.97 -15.01
CA LYS A 49 7.42 -5.69 -13.74
C LYS A 49 6.58 -5.01 -12.65
N ASN A 50 6.69 -3.68 -12.52
CA ASN A 50 5.95 -2.91 -11.53
C ASN A 50 4.47 -2.85 -11.89
N VAL A 51 4.13 -2.62 -13.16
CA VAL A 51 2.74 -2.65 -13.66
C VAL A 51 2.10 -4.01 -13.41
N LYS A 52 2.81 -5.11 -13.67
CA LYS A 52 2.30 -6.45 -13.40
C LYS A 52 2.06 -6.67 -11.91
N LEU A 53 3.00 -6.30 -11.06
CA LEU A 53 2.86 -6.42 -9.61
C LEU A 53 1.66 -5.62 -9.09
N GLU A 54 1.49 -4.37 -9.52
CA GLU A 54 0.35 -3.56 -9.11
C GLU A 54 -0.97 -4.22 -9.48
N LYS A 55 -1.12 -4.68 -10.72
CA LYS A 55 -2.35 -5.35 -11.18
C LYS A 55 -2.64 -6.66 -10.44
N GLU A 56 -1.63 -7.49 -10.23
CA GLU A 56 -1.81 -8.83 -9.65
C GLU A 56 -1.87 -8.83 -8.11
N THR A 57 -1.42 -7.76 -7.47
CA THR A 57 -1.33 -7.69 -6.01
C THR A 57 -2.17 -6.56 -5.43
N PHE A 58 -1.92 -5.31 -5.84
CA PHE A 58 -2.49 -4.14 -5.16
C PHE A 58 -3.83 -3.65 -5.75
N GLU A 59 -4.10 -3.93 -7.03
CA GLU A 59 -5.34 -3.52 -7.70
C GLU A 59 -6.44 -4.60 -7.66
N THR A 60 -6.17 -5.75 -7.07
CA THR A 60 -7.18 -6.80 -6.94
C THR A 60 -8.28 -6.37 -5.97
N SER A 61 -9.53 -6.75 -6.24
CA SER A 61 -10.66 -6.44 -5.36
C SER A 61 -10.46 -6.96 -3.94
N GLU A 62 -9.80 -8.09 -3.79
CA GLU A 62 -9.46 -8.70 -2.50
C GLU A 62 -8.50 -7.81 -1.69
N PHE A 63 -7.40 -7.36 -2.32
CA PHE A 63 -6.45 -6.47 -1.64
C PHE A 63 -7.07 -5.11 -1.32
N VAL A 64 -7.82 -4.53 -2.26
CA VAL A 64 -8.52 -3.25 -2.07
C VAL A 64 -9.45 -3.31 -0.86
N ALA A 65 -10.29 -4.34 -0.77
CA ALA A 65 -11.20 -4.52 0.36
C ALA A 65 -10.45 -4.68 1.69
N TYR A 66 -9.35 -5.44 1.71
CA TYR A 66 -8.51 -5.60 2.88
C TYR A 66 -7.84 -4.27 3.28
N ALA A 67 -7.24 -3.58 2.32
CA ALA A 67 -6.50 -2.35 2.56
C ALA A 67 -7.38 -1.24 3.14
N ILE A 68 -8.60 -1.06 2.63
CA ILE A 68 -9.54 -0.06 3.13
C ILE A 68 -9.78 -0.22 4.64
N ASN A 69 -9.81 -1.43 5.14
CA ASN A 69 -10.12 -1.71 6.55
C ASN A 69 -8.88 -1.77 7.45
N HIS A 70 -7.70 -2.11 6.93
CA HIS A 70 -6.55 -2.48 7.75
C HIS A 70 -5.26 -1.69 7.49
N LEU A 71 -5.15 -1.03 6.33
CA LEU A 71 -3.91 -0.40 5.90
C LEU A 71 -4.07 1.08 5.61
N VAL A 72 -3.02 1.84 5.88
CA VAL A 72 -2.73 3.11 5.22
C VAL A 72 -1.67 2.83 4.16
N LEU A 73 -1.97 3.16 2.92
CA LEU A 73 -1.07 2.89 1.78
C LEU A 73 -0.23 4.12 1.48
N LEU A 74 1.09 3.94 1.38
CA LEU A 74 2.06 4.96 0.99
C LEU A 74 2.88 4.46 -0.19
N LYS A 75 2.88 5.20 -1.31
CA LYS A 75 3.73 4.92 -2.47
C LYS A 75 4.89 5.90 -2.52
N ILE A 76 6.10 5.38 -2.58
CA ILE A 76 7.34 6.14 -2.77
C ILE A 76 7.87 5.83 -4.16
N ASP A 77 7.61 6.71 -5.11
CA ASP A 77 8.13 6.63 -6.47
C ASP A 77 9.46 7.39 -6.55
N LEU A 78 10.53 6.67 -6.84
CA LEU A 78 11.88 7.21 -6.94
C LEU A 78 12.24 7.64 -8.37
N GLY A 79 11.37 7.32 -9.34
CA GLY A 79 11.55 7.68 -10.75
C GLY A 79 11.00 9.04 -11.15
N ILE A 80 10.34 9.76 -10.23
CA ILE A 80 9.69 11.05 -10.50
C ILE A 80 10.62 12.27 -10.38
N GLU A 81 11.92 12.07 -10.39
CA GLU A 81 12.94 13.15 -10.26
C GLU A 81 12.70 14.34 -11.19
N GLN A 82 12.16 14.07 -12.39
CA GLN A 82 11.96 15.09 -13.42
C GLN A 82 10.61 15.82 -13.33
N THR A 83 9.65 15.30 -12.57
CA THR A 83 8.27 15.80 -12.55
C THR A 83 7.77 16.22 -11.17
N SER A 84 8.46 15.82 -10.10
CA SER A 84 8.09 16.19 -8.74
C SER A 84 8.76 17.49 -8.30
N SER A 85 8.16 18.11 -7.27
CA SER A 85 8.82 19.22 -6.60
C SER A 85 10.11 18.72 -5.91
N GLU A 86 11.12 19.59 -5.79
CA GLU A 86 12.36 19.32 -5.05
C GLU A 86 12.08 18.82 -3.63
N LYS A 87 11.06 19.38 -2.98
CA LYS A 87 10.59 18.94 -1.66
C LYS A 87 10.12 17.49 -1.65
N GLN A 88 9.36 17.05 -2.67
CA GLN A 88 8.87 15.68 -2.76
C GLN A 88 10.02 14.71 -3.04
N PHE A 89 10.93 15.07 -3.92
CA PHE A 89 12.13 14.29 -4.18
C PHE A 89 12.97 14.07 -2.92
N TYR A 90 13.23 15.15 -2.16
CA TYR A 90 13.96 15.09 -0.91
C TYR A 90 13.27 14.21 0.14
N HIS A 91 11.95 14.36 0.29
CA HIS A 91 11.14 13.51 1.15
C HIS A 91 11.28 12.02 0.77
N ASN A 92 11.10 11.68 -0.52
CA ASN A 92 11.20 10.32 -1.00
C ASN A 92 12.59 9.72 -0.77
N SER A 93 13.65 10.52 -0.93
CA SER A 93 15.02 10.10 -0.67
C SER A 93 15.26 9.75 0.80
N ILE A 94 14.75 10.54 1.73
CA ILE A 94 14.83 10.26 3.16
C ILE A 94 14.09 8.97 3.52
N ILE A 95 12.88 8.79 3.01
CA ILE A 95 12.09 7.58 3.29
C ILE A 95 12.74 6.35 2.69
N ARG A 96 13.31 6.46 1.48
CA ARG A 96 14.10 5.39 0.87
C ARG A 96 15.31 5.03 1.72
N GLU A 97 16.10 6.00 2.15
CA GLU A 97 17.28 5.76 2.98
C GLU A 97 16.92 5.04 4.29
N ARG A 98 15.80 5.42 4.88
CA ARG A 98 15.33 4.83 6.14
C ARG A 98 14.81 3.40 5.99
N TYR A 99 14.07 3.09 4.94
CA TYR A 99 13.33 1.83 4.81
C TYR A 99 13.77 0.93 3.65
N ASN A 100 14.47 1.46 2.68
CA ASN A 100 14.94 0.76 1.48
C ASN A 100 16.32 1.26 1.05
N ASN A 101 17.29 1.27 1.96
CA ASN A 101 18.64 1.78 1.70
C ASN A 101 19.39 0.98 0.61
N ALA A 102 19.03 -0.30 0.41
CA ALA A 102 19.55 -1.13 -0.68
C ALA A 102 18.96 -0.78 -2.06
N ALA A 103 18.05 0.19 -2.14
CA ALA A 103 17.38 0.62 -3.36
C ALA A 103 16.74 -0.53 -4.15
N LEU A 104 16.10 -1.47 -3.45
CA LEU A 104 15.38 -2.58 -4.08
C LEU A 104 14.14 -2.05 -4.81
N ASP A 105 13.83 -2.64 -5.98
CA ASP A 105 12.73 -2.25 -6.84
C ASP A 105 12.09 -3.47 -7.55
N PRO A 106 10.81 -3.73 -7.34
CA PRO A 106 9.93 -3.16 -6.33
C PRO A 106 10.25 -3.70 -4.91
N PHE A 107 9.88 -2.93 -3.90
CA PHE A 107 10.08 -3.29 -2.49
C PHE A 107 8.93 -2.81 -1.64
N THR A 108 8.50 -3.59 -0.67
CA THR A 108 7.41 -3.22 0.23
C THR A 108 7.82 -3.43 1.69
N VAL A 109 7.43 -2.50 2.53
CA VAL A 109 7.64 -2.52 3.98
C VAL A 109 6.30 -2.30 4.66
N ILE A 110 5.99 -3.07 5.70
CA ILE A 110 4.93 -2.68 6.64
C ILE A 110 5.53 -2.19 7.94
N THR A 111 4.95 -1.13 8.48
CA THR A 111 5.35 -0.53 9.76
C THR A 111 4.14 -0.38 10.68
N ASP A 112 4.39 -0.27 11.98
CA ASP A 112 3.39 0.26 12.90
C ASP A 112 3.23 1.79 12.72
N ALA A 113 2.35 2.38 13.51
CA ALA A 113 2.08 3.82 13.49
C ALA A 113 3.29 4.68 13.91
N ASP A 114 4.25 4.12 14.65
CA ASP A 114 5.48 4.81 15.04
C ASP A 114 6.58 4.71 13.98
N GLY A 115 6.35 3.92 12.93
CA GLY A 115 7.30 3.70 11.84
C GLY A 115 8.31 2.60 12.12
N LYS A 116 8.07 1.73 13.12
CA LYS A 116 8.86 0.53 13.35
C LYS A 116 8.54 -0.51 12.28
N VAL A 117 9.58 -1.03 11.63
CA VAL A 117 9.43 -2.07 10.60
C VAL A 117 8.91 -3.36 11.23
N LEU A 118 7.84 -3.90 10.69
CA LEU A 118 7.27 -5.18 11.08
C LEU A 118 7.65 -6.30 10.12
N LYS A 119 7.65 -6.04 8.79
CA LYS A 119 8.02 -6.99 7.76
C LYS A 119 8.35 -6.30 6.43
N THR A 120 9.12 -7.01 5.58
CA THR A 120 9.52 -6.53 4.25
C THR A 120 9.34 -7.60 3.17
N TRP A 121 9.15 -7.18 1.90
CA TRP A 121 9.09 -8.03 0.71
C TRP A 121 9.90 -7.41 -0.43
N ASN A 122 10.74 -8.21 -1.07
CA ASN A 122 11.59 -7.78 -2.19
C ASN A 122 11.16 -8.33 -3.56
N TYR A 123 10.05 -9.05 -3.62
CA TYR A 123 9.44 -9.58 -4.85
C TYR A 123 10.38 -10.32 -5.80
N LYS A 124 11.34 -11.08 -5.28
CA LYS A 124 12.16 -12.00 -6.09
C LYS A 124 11.30 -13.05 -6.79
N LYS A 125 10.15 -13.37 -6.23
CA LYS A 125 9.07 -14.17 -6.84
C LYS A 125 7.81 -13.33 -6.87
N SER A 126 6.92 -13.60 -7.85
CA SER A 126 5.61 -12.95 -7.87
C SER A 126 4.84 -13.31 -6.59
N LEU A 127 4.23 -12.31 -5.97
CA LEU A 127 3.43 -12.48 -4.76
C LEU A 127 2.00 -12.07 -5.10
N LYS A 128 1.06 -13.00 -4.95
CA LYS A 128 -0.36 -12.73 -5.18
C LYS A 128 -0.97 -12.01 -3.97
N SER A 129 -2.07 -11.30 -4.20
CA SER A 129 -2.78 -10.55 -3.15
C SER A 129 -3.12 -11.40 -1.93
N ALA A 130 -3.65 -12.61 -2.12
CA ALA A 130 -4.00 -13.51 -1.01
C ALA A 130 -2.79 -13.88 -0.14
N GLU A 131 -1.63 -14.12 -0.76
CA GLU A 131 -0.38 -14.45 -0.05
C GLU A 131 0.12 -13.25 0.74
N LEU A 132 0.08 -12.04 0.15
CA LEU A 132 0.47 -10.81 0.82
C LEU A 132 -0.46 -10.52 2.01
N ILE A 133 -1.77 -10.59 1.83
CA ILE A 133 -2.76 -10.38 2.89
C ILE A 133 -2.53 -11.35 4.05
N SER A 134 -2.38 -12.65 3.76
CA SER A 134 -2.10 -13.66 4.78
C SER A 134 -0.82 -13.37 5.55
N ALA A 135 0.24 -12.97 4.86
CA ALA A 135 1.51 -12.63 5.50
C ALA A 135 1.41 -11.35 6.36
N ILE A 136 0.63 -10.37 5.94
CA ILE A 136 0.36 -9.15 6.73
C ILE A 136 -0.44 -9.52 7.98
N GLN A 137 -1.50 -10.29 7.86
CA GLN A 137 -2.34 -10.72 9.00
C GLN A 137 -1.50 -11.47 10.05
N THR A 138 -0.71 -12.44 9.63
CA THR A 138 0.20 -13.20 10.52
C THR A 138 1.17 -12.26 11.24
N THR A 139 1.70 -11.26 10.52
CA THR A 139 2.64 -10.31 11.11
C THR A 139 1.97 -9.41 12.15
N ILE A 140 0.76 -8.93 11.87
CA ILE A 140 -0.03 -8.10 12.83
C ILE A 140 -0.31 -8.90 14.09
N GLU A 141 -0.76 -10.15 13.96
CA GLU A 141 -1.07 -11.02 15.11
C GLU A 141 0.15 -11.26 15.98
N ALA A 142 1.31 -11.53 15.37
CA ALA A 142 2.57 -11.74 16.10
C ALA A 142 3.07 -10.50 16.85
N ASN A 143 2.67 -9.30 16.45
CA ASN A 143 3.08 -8.04 17.09
C ASN A 143 2.04 -7.46 18.06
N LYS A 144 0.92 -8.15 18.30
CA LYS A 144 -0.08 -7.78 19.33
C LYS A 144 0.27 -8.29 20.74
N GLN A 145 1.30 -9.11 20.85
CA GLN A 145 1.82 -9.63 22.13
C GLN A 145 2.91 -8.71 22.65
#